data_540112ec7688c616f523537d58166e45
#
_entry.id   540112ec7688c616f523537d58166e45
#
_cell.length_a   1.000
_cell.length_b   1.000
_cell.length_c   1.000
_cell.angle_alpha   90.00
_cell.angle_beta   90.00
_cell.angle_gamma   90.00
#
_symmetry.space_group_name_H-M   'P 1'
#
loop_
_entity.id
_entity.type
_entity.pdbx_description
1 polymer ?
#
loop_
_entity_poly.entity_id
_entity_poly.type
_entity_poly.pdbx_seq_one_letter_code
_entity_poly.pdbx_strand_id
1 'polypeptide(L)'
;DIIANQIIHLREETGAKVRFLLMDSFSTSEDTMEHMEAYKRQDLSGADKIELMQNQIPKIDAETMAPATWEKNPSNEWCPPGHGDLYAALAGSGWLDALLSGNVKYAFVSNSDNLGAVLDAGLLRYFSESEMPFLMEATRRTEADKKGGHLAVRNADNQLLLREVAQCAEEDLDEFQNIDKYQYFNTNSLWIRLDVLKDLLEKEDGVLPLPMIKNKKTIDPRDKKSTAVYQLEVAMGAAIESFPGSGAICVPRSRFAPVKTTSDLFALRSDAYEQTPDGRIALVAAREGKPPVIDLSDEYKMVDSLEGLGMPSLIKAGKLTVRGAVRFADGVTIVGNVSFINESGDTKWVAGGTYTDEDVSL
;
A
#
# COMPACT_ATOMS: atom_id res chain seq x y z
N ASP A 1 5.56 -11.51 6.13
CA ASP A 1 5.34 -12.20 7.43
C ASP A 1 4.13 -11.67 8.18
N ILE A 2 4.04 -10.35 8.46
CA ILE A 2 3.00 -9.78 9.31
C ILE A 2 1.59 -10.12 8.81
N ILE A 3 1.30 -9.86 7.54
CA ILE A 3 -0.02 -10.14 6.94
C ILE A 3 -0.33 -11.64 6.96
N ALA A 4 0.63 -12.50 6.58
CA ALA A 4 0.46 -13.95 6.61
C ALA A 4 0.12 -14.45 8.03
N ASN A 5 0.84 -13.96 9.05
CA ASN A 5 0.59 -14.29 10.45
C ASN A 5 -0.78 -13.78 10.94
N GLN A 6 -1.23 -12.60 10.49
CA GLN A 6 -2.59 -12.11 10.80
C GLN A 6 -3.67 -13.05 10.24
N ILE A 7 -3.49 -13.54 9.01
CA ILE A 7 -4.44 -14.50 8.41
C ILE A 7 -4.41 -15.86 9.13
N ILE A 8 -3.25 -16.35 9.50
CA ILE A 8 -3.10 -17.59 10.27
C ILE A 8 -3.82 -17.46 11.62
N HIS A 9 -3.54 -16.39 12.36
CA HIS A 9 -4.17 -16.11 13.64
C HIS A 9 -5.71 -16.01 13.53
N LEU A 10 -6.21 -15.28 12.54
CA LEU A 10 -7.65 -15.17 12.26
C LEU A 10 -8.30 -16.54 11.99
N ARG A 11 -7.62 -17.42 11.27
CA ARG A 11 -8.10 -18.79 11.01
C ARG A 11 -8.14 -19.62 12.28
N GLU A 12 -7.11 -19.50 13.13
CA GLU A 12 -7.04 -20.20 14.42
C GLU A 12 -8.12 -19.74 15.39
N GLU A 13 -8.36 -18.42 15.47
CA GLU A 13 -9.34 -17.84 16.38
C GLU A 13 -10.79 -18.16 15.97
N THR A 14 -11.08 -18.10 14.66
CA THR A 14 -12.45 -18.21 14.16
C THR A 14 -12.83 -19.60 13.64
N GLY A 15 -11.84 -20.45 13.36
CA GLY A 15 -12.06 -21.70 12.62
C GLY A 15 -12.48 -21.51 11.16
N ALA A 16 -12.49 -20.27 10.66
CA ALA A 16 -12.92 -19.96 9.31
C ALA A 16 -11.84 -20.29 8.27
N LYS A 17 -12.26 -20.78 7.10
CA LYS A 17 -11.36 -21.04 5.97
C LYS A 17 -11.12 -19.76 5.16
N VAL A 18 -10.46 -18.78 5.76
CA VAL A 18 -10.05 -17.57 5.04
C VAL A 18 -9.04 -17.95 3.97
N ARG A 19 -9.27 -17.53 2.73
CA ARG A 19 -8.33 -17.71 1.61
C ARG A 19 -7.44 -16.48 1.54
N PHE A 20 -6.15 -16.67 1.32
CA PHE A 20 -5.17 -15.61 1.15
C PHE A 20 -4.52 -15.71 -0.22
N LEU A 21 -4.57 -14.62 -0.98
CA LEU A 21 -3.94 -14.50 -2.29
C LEU A 21 -3.03 -13.28 -2.30
N LEU A 22 -1.92 -13.38 -3.00
CA LEU A 22 -0.98 -12.30 -3.26
C LEU A 22 -1.02 -11.94 -4.74
N MET A 23 -1.30 -10.66 -5.03
CA MET A 23 -1.25 -10.17 -6.40
C MET A 23 0.16 -9.67 -6.70
N ASP A 24 0.84 -10.36 -7.59
CA ASP A 24 2.20 -10.06 -8.03
C ASP A 24 2.26 -9.62 -9.50
N SER A 25 3.36 -9.04 -9.87
CA SER A 25 3.76 -8.79 -11.24
C SER A 25 4.89 -9.71 -11.65
N PHE A 26 5.21 -9.76 -12.94
CA PHE A 26 6.36 -10.48 -13.45
C PHE A 26 7.71 -10.05 -12.83
N SER A 27 7.74 -8.88 -12.18
CA SER A 27 8.94 -8.36 -11.51
C SER A 27 9.04 -8.70 -10.03
N THR A 28 7.95 -9.18 -9.40
CA THR A 28 7.87 -9.42 -7.94
C THR A 28 7.57 -10.87 -7.59
N SER A 29 7.10 -11.65 -8.55
CA SER A 29 6.63 -13.03 -8.37
C SER A 29 7.69 -13.94 -7.76
N GLU A 30 8.91 -13.93 -8.31
CA GLU A 30 9.99 -14.83 -7.88
C GLU A 30 10.33 -14.62 -6.40
N ASP A 31 10.61 -13.38 -6.01
CA ASP A 31 10.95 -13.01 -4.63
C ASP A 31 9.80 -13.32 -3.65
N THR A 32 8.57 -13.02 -4.07
CA THR A 32 7.38 -13.29 -3.26
C THR A 32 7.18 -14.78 -3.05
N MET A 33 7.29 -15.59 -4.11
CA MET A 33 7.09 -17.04 -4.01
C MET A 33 8.19 -17.70 -3.20
N GLU A 34 9.46 -17.29 -3.34
CA GLU A 34 10.56 -17.77 -2.51
C GLU A 34 10.29 -17.50 -1.03
N HIS A 35 9.87 -16.28 -0.70
CA HIS A 35 9.53 -15.91 0.68
C HIS A 35 8.36 -16.72 1.23
N MET A 36 7.33 -16.98 0.42
CA MET A 36 6.12 -17.68 0.82
C MET A 36 6.30 -19.21 1.00
N GLU A 37 7.44 -19.79 0.56
CA GLU A 37 7.75 -21.19 0.85
C GLU A 37 7.74 -21.51 2.35
N ALA A 38 8.09 -20.53 3.21
CA ALA A 38 8.03 -20.67 4.66
C ALA A 38 6.60 -20.95 5.17
N TYR A 39 5.58 -20.55 4.43
CA TYR A 39 4.16 -20.67 4.77
C TYR A 39 3.41 -21.77 4.03
N LYS A 40 4.10 -22.59 3.24
CA LYS A 40 3.50 -23.63 2.38
C LYS A 40 2.62 -24.63 3.16
N ARG A 41 3.01 -24.95 4.40
CA ARG A 41 2.30 -25.91 5.25
C ARG A 41 0.95 -25.40 5.78
N GLN A 42 0.72 -24.08 5.77
CA GLN A 42 -0.50 -23.46 6.27
C GLN A 42 -1.65 -23.45 5.26
N ASP A 43 -1.42 -23.87 4.01
CA ASP A 43 -2.43 -23.91 2.93
C ASP A 43 -3.25 -22.60 2.89
N LEU A 44 -2.57 -21.46 2.82
CA LEU A 44 -3.18 -20.15 2.99
C LEU A 44 -4.18 -19.80 1.88
N SER A 45 -3.96 -20.26 0.66
CA SER A 45 -4.89 -20.06 -0.46
C SER A 45 -5.97 -21.15 -0.54
N GLY A 46 -5.71 -22.32 0.06
CA GLY A 46 -6.52 -23.52 -0.12
C GLY A 46 -6.48 -24.09 -1.53
N ALA A 47 -5.41 -23.83 -2.25
CA ALA A 47 -5.09 -24.33 -3.58
C ALA A 47 -3.57 -24.46 -3.74
N ASP A 48 -3.12 -25.10 -4.82
CA ASP A 48 -1.68 -25.29 -5.08
C ASP A 48 -0.90 -23.98 -5.29
N LYS A 49 -1.62 -22.88 -5.56
CA LYS A 49 -1.04 -21.55 -5.78
C LYS A 49 -1.61 -20.53 -4.80
N ILE A 50 -0.78 -19.61 -4.33
CA ILE A 50 -1.18 -18.45 -3.53
C ILE A 50 -1.15 -17.16 -4.36
N GLU A 51 -0.55 -17.22 -5.53
CA GLU A 51 -0.31 -16.10 -6.40
C GLU A 51 -1.48 -15.79 -7.34
N LEU A 52 -1.75 -14.51 -7.49
CA LEU A 52 -2.57 -13.92 -8.54
C LEU A 52 -1.67 -13.03 -9.39
N MET A 53 -1.29 -13.49 -10.58
CA MET A 53 -0.42 -12.74 -11.47
C MET A 53 -1.18 -11.62 -12.17
N GLN A 54 -0.68 -10.38 -12.08
CA GLN A 54 -1.11 -9.27 -12.91
C GLN A 54 -0.79 -9.51 -14.38
N ASN A 55 -1.59 -8.93 -15.26
CA ASN A 55 -1.25 -8.83 -16.67
C ASN A 55 0.00 -7.94 -16.88
N GLN A 56 0.48 -7.88 -18.11
CA GLN A 56 1.57 -7.00 -18.52
C GLN A 56 1.17 -6.25 -19.77
N ILE A 57 1.54 -4.97 -19.83
CA ILE A 57 1.31 -4.11 -20.98
C ILE A 57 2.61 -3.43 -21.41
N PRO A 58 2.74 -3.05 -22.69
CA PRO A 58 3.91 -2.33 -23.13
C PRO A 58 3.93 -0.92 -22.55
N LYS A 59 5.12 -0.43 -22.16
CA LYS A 59 5.34 1.00 -21.94
C LYS A 59 5.21 1.74 -23.26
N ILE A 60 4.72 2.97 -23.21
CA ILE A 60 4.51 3.81 -24.39
C ILE A 60 5.64 4.85 -24.46
N ASP A 61 6.35 4.91 -25.56
CA ASP A 61 7.34 5.94 -25.81
C ASP A 61 6.68 7.33 -25.80
N ALA A 62 7.22 8.27 -25.03
CA ALA A 62 6.58 9.56 -24.77
C ALA A 62 6.63 10.52 -25.98
N GLU A 63 7.50 10.27 -26.97
CA GLU A 63 7.62 11.08 -28.17
C GLU A 63 6.81 10.51 -29.32
N THR A 64 6.93 9.21 -29.57
CA THR A 64 6.29 8.55 -30.69
C THR A 64 4.89 8.06 -30.43
N MET A 65 4.51 7.92 -29.16
CA MET A 65 3.24 7.33 -28.70
C MET A 65 3.03 5.88 -29.17
N ALA A 66 4.10 5.20 -29.54
CA ALA A 66 4.13 3.78 -29.89
C ALA A 66 4.65 2.94 -28.71
N PRO A 67 4.51 1.60 -28.73
CA PRO A 67 5.19 0.75 -27.76
C PRO A 67 6.69 1.02 -27.74
N ALA A 68 7.23 1.22 -26.54
CA ALA A 68 8.64 1.53 -26.36
C ALA A 68 9.52 0.30 -26.59
N THR A 69 10.73 0.50 -27.10
CA THR A 69 11.74 -0.54 -27.26
C THR A 69 13.00 -0.20 -26.48
N TRP A 70 13.64 -1.23 -25.88
CA TRP A 70 14.85 -1.07 -25.10
C TRP A 70 15.77 -2.27 -25.22
N GLU A 71 16.62 -2.28 -26.27
CA GLU A 71 17.50 -3.41 -26.60
C GLU A 71 18.44 -3.83 -25.44
N LYS A 72 18.83 -2.89 -24.57
CA LYS A 72 19.70 -3.19 -23.42
C LYS A 72 19.05 -4.13 -22.40
N ASN A 73 17.74 -4.05 -22.25
CA ASN A 73 16.96 -4.94 -21.39
C ASN A 73 15.48 -4.95 -21.84
N PRO A 74 15.08 -5.90 -22.67
CA PRO A 74 13.71 -5.97 -23.20
C PRO A 74 12.62 -6.10 -22.12
N SER A 75 12.95 -6.61 -20.94
CA SER A 75 11.97 -6.66 -19.84
C SER A 75 11.54 -5.27 -19.36
N ASN A 76 12.37 -4.25 -19.56
CA ASN A 76 12.03 -2.86 -19.24
C ASN A 76 11.03 -2.23 -20.23
N GLU A 77 10.72 -2.88 -21.34
CA GLU A 77 9.69 -2.45 -22.30
C GLU A 77 8.26 -2.64 -21.74
N TRP A 78 8.12 -3.48 -20.72
CA TRP A 78 6.85 -3.89 -20.15
C TRP A 78 6.64 -3.30 -18.76
N CYS A 79 5.37 -3.16 -18.35
CA CYS A 79 4.97 -2.82 -17.00
C CYS A 79 3.65 -3.50 -16.63
N PRO A 80 3.37 -3.68 -15.34
CA PRO A 80 2.03 -4.07 -14.91
C PRO A 80 1.04 -2.91 -15.14
N PRO A 81 -0.24 -3.22 -15.43
CA PRO A 81 -1.27 -2.19 -15.68
C PRO A 81 -1.80 -1.53 -14.41
N GLY A 82 -1.13 -1.68 -13.28
CA GLY A 82 -1.54 -1.15 -11.99
C GLY A 82 -2.49 -2.08 -11.23
N HIS A 83 -2.73 -1.76 -9.96
CA HIS A 83 -3.49 -2.66 -9.08
C HIS A 83 -5.00 -2.76 -9.41
N GLY A 84 -5.53 -1.92 -10.30
CA GLY A 84 -6.88 -2.09 -10.82
C GLY A 84 -7.04 -3.31 -11.73
N ASP A 85 -5.94 -3.88 -12.22
CA ASP A 85 -5.92 -5.15 -12.96
C ASP A 85 -6.40 -6.36 -12.12
N LEU A 86 -6.50 -6.20 -10.81
CA LEU A 86 -7.02 -7.21 -9.89
C LEU A 86 -8.29 -7.89 -10.41
N TYR A 87 -9.22 -7.12 -10.94
CA TYR A 87 -10.52 -7.63 -11.39
C TYR A 87 -10.39 -8.53 -12.61
N ALA A 88 -9.66 -8.06 -13.62
CA ALA A 88 -9.40 -8.84 -14.83
C ALA A 88 -8.52 -10.06 -14.56
N ALA A 89 -7.51 -9.91 -13.69
CA ALA A 89 -6.63 -11.00 -13.30
C ALA A 89 -7.38 -12.10 -12.53
N LEU A 90 -8.30 -11.75 -11.62
CA LEU A 90 -9.14 -12.73 -10.91
C LEU A 90 -9.98 -13.57 -11.88
N ALA A 91 -10.58 -12.93 -12.87
CA ALA A 91 -11.39 -13.64 -13.87
C ALA A 91 -10.50 -14.46 -14.82
N GLY A 92 -9.50 -13.83 -15.43
CA GLY A 92 -8.64 -14.45 -16.45
C GLY A 92 -7.80 -15.62 -15.93
N SER A 93 -7.42 -15.62 -14.66
CA SER A 93 -6.69 -16.72 -14.03
C SER A 93 -7.56 -17.91 -13.62
N GLY A 94 -8.90 -17.75 -13.60
CA GLY A 94 -9.85 -18.72 -13.07
C GLY A 94 -10.01 -18.68 -11.55
N TRP A 95 -9.30 -17.81 -10.83
CA TRP A 95 -9.46 -17.67 -9.37
C TRP A 95 -10.88 -17.27 -8.97
N LEU A 96 -11.53 -16.37 -9.71
CA LEU A 96 -12.89 -15.94 -9.41
C LEU A 96 -13.87 -17.12 -9.38
N ASP A 97 -13.82 -17.98 -10.38
CA ASP A 97 -14.66 -19.18 -10.47
C ASP A 97 -14.31 -20.21 -9.39
N ALA A 98 -13.03 -20.41 -9.10
CA ALA A 98 -12.58 -21.32 -8.04
C ALA A 98 -13.05 -20.86 -6.65
N LEU A 99 -12.97 -19.55 -6.36
CA LEU A 99 -13.43 -18.97 -5.10
C LEU A 99 -14.95 -19.12 -4.95
N LEU A 100 -15.72 -18.77 -5.96
CA LEU A 100 -17.19 -18.90 -5.96
C LEU A 100 -17.63 -20.35 -5.81
N SER A 101 -17.00 -21.29 -6.53
CA SER A 101 -17.24 -22.73 -6.41
C SER A 101 -16.91 -23.27 -5.02
N GLY A 102 -15.94 -22.65 -4.34
CA GLY A 102 -15.57 -22.91 -2.95
C GLY A 102 -16.44 -22.19 -1.91
N ASN A 103 -17.58 -21.61 -2.31
CA ASN A 103 -18.50 -20.81 -1.47
C ASN A 103 -17.87 -19.56 -0.84
N VAL A 104 -16.82 -19.01 -1.41
CA VAL A 104 -16.27 -17.71 -1.01
C VAL A 104 -17.10 -16.61 -1.68
N LYS A 105 -17.83 -15.85 -0.89
CA LYS A 105 -18.75 -14.80 -1.38
C LYS A 105 -18.14 -13.40 -1.34
N TYR A 106 -17.26 -13.14 -0.39
CA TYR A 106 -16.69 -11.84 -0.09
C TYR A 106 -15.18 -11.87 -0.20
N ALA A 107 -14.61 -10.84 -0.77
CA ALA A 107 -13.17 -10.60 -0.73
C ALA A 107 -12.87 -9.30 0.01
N PHE A 108 -11.83 -9.33 0.85
CA PHE A 108 -11.19 -8.14 1.38
C PHE A 108 -9.87 -7.93 0.66
N VAL A 109 -9.67 -6.76 0.10
CA VAL A 109 -8.48 -6.40 -0.68
C VAL A 109 -7.79 -5.22 -0.01
N SER A 110 -6.48 -5.28 0.11
CA SER A 110 -5.68 -4.17 0.62
C SER A 110 -4.31 -4.14 -0.03
N ASN A 111 -3.66 -2.97 0.02
CA ASN A 111 -2.26 -2.87 -0.35
C ASN A 111 -1.39 -3.64 0.66
N SER A 112 -0.37 -4.35 0.17
CA SER A 112 0.56 -5.11 1.02
C SER A 112 1.44 -4.22 1.92
N ASP A 113 1.61 -2.95 1.56
CA ASP A 113 2.31 -1.95 2.37
C ASP A 113 1.47 -1.39 3.52
N ASN A 114 0.13 -1.55 3.50
CA ASN A 114 -0.74 -1.06 4.57
C ASN A 114 -0.93 -2.11 5.67
N LEU A 115 -0.05 -2.12 6.65
CA LEU A 115 -0.10 -3.07 7.78
C LEU A 115 -1.27 -2.82 8.75
N GLY A 116 -1.96 -1.69 8.63
CA GLY A 116 -3.20 -1.40 9.38
C GLY A 116 -4.46 -2.02 8.76
N ALA A 117 -4.38 -2.51 7.52
CA ALA A 117 -5.49 -3.13 6.82
C ALA A 117 -5.63 -4.60 7.22
N VAL A 118 -6.41 -4.87 8.23
CA VAL A 118 -6.67 -6.22 8.75
C VAL A 118 -8.09 -6.63 8.40
N LEU A 119 -8.30 -7.89 8.00
CA LEU A 119 -9.64 -8.44 7.82
C LEU A 119 -10.38 -8.41 9.17
N ASP A 120 -11.44 -7.61 9.25
CA ASP A 120 -12.21 -7.36 10.46
C ASP A 120 -13.59 -8.02 10.37
N ALA A 121 -13.91 -8.88 11.33
CA ALA A 121 -15.18 -9.63 11.33
C ALA A 121 -16.41 -8.71 11.51
N GLY A 122 -16.26 -7.59 12.21
CA GLY A 122 -17.34 -6.60 12.37
C GLY A 122 -17.65 -5.88 11.07
N LEU A 123 -16.59 -5.48 10.33
CA LEU A 123 -16.74 -4.88 9.00
C LEU A 123 -17.29 -5.88 7.98
N LEU A 124 -16.84 -7.15 8.01
CA LEU A 124 -17.39 -8.20 7.16
C LEU A 124 -18.89 -8.41 7.45
N ARG A 125 -19.27 -8.45 8.72
CA ARG A 125 -20.69 -8.56 9.10
C ARG A 125 -21.50 -7.38 8.57
N TYR A 126 -21.04 -6.15 8.81
CA TYR A 126 -21.69 -4.95 8.29
C TYR A 126 -21.85 -5.01 6.76
N PHE A 127 -20.78 -5.36 6.04
CA PHE A 127 -20.81 -5.48 4.59
C PHE A 127 -21.79 -6.56 4.11
N SER A 128 -21.82 -7.71 4.77
CA SER A 128 -22.73 -8.80 4.40
C SER A 128 -24.20 -8.48 4.68
N GLU A 129 -24.49 -7.74 5.75
CA GLU A 129 -25.87 -7.33 6.12
C GLU A 129 -26.36 -6.12 5.30
N SER A 130 -25.46 -5.28 4.79
CA SER A 130 -25.80 -4.09 4.00
C SER A 130 -26.22 -4.39 2.56
N GLU A 131 -25.96 -5.61 2.09
CA GLU A 131 -26.17 -6.05 0.69
C GLU A 131 -25.45 -5.21 -0.38
N MET A 132 -24.55 -4.31 0.02
CA MET A 132 -23.73 -3.52 -0.91
C MET A 132 -22.87 -4.44 -1.76
N PRO A 133 -22.70 -4.17 -3.06
CA PRO A 133 -21.83 -4.96 -3.93
C PRO A 133 -20.36 -4.68 -3.71
N PHE A 134 -20.05 -3.46 -3.26
CA PHE A 134 -18.70 -2.94 -3.04
C PHE A 134 -18.70 -1.95 -1.88
N LEU A 135 -17.72 -2.04 -0.98
CA LEU A 135 -17.57 -1.14 0.15
C LEU A 135 -16.09 -0.70 0.26
N MET A 136 -15.85 0.60 0.28
CA MET A 136 -14.52 1.18 0.47
C MET A 136 -14.31 1.64 1.91
N GLU A 137 -13.21 1.23 2.53
CA GLU A 137 -12.76 1.85 3.77
C GLU A 137 -12.11 3.19 3.48
N ALA A 138 -12.60 4.23 4.12
CA ALA A 138 -12.05 5.58 4.03
C ALA A 138 -11.72 6.10 5.42
N THR A 139 -10.76 7.01 5.51
CA THR A 139 -10.44 7.71 6.75
C THR A 139 -10.53 9.22 6.56
N ARG A 140 -10.64 9.98 7.65
CA ARG A 140 -10.64 11.45 7.53
C ARG A 140 -9.32 11.95 7.01
N ARG A 141 -9.37 12.85 6.03
CA ARG A 141 -8.20 13.55 5.49
C ARG A 141 -7.57 14.46 6.52
N THR A 142 -6.26 14.56 6.46
CA THR A 142 -5.43 15.52 7.18
C THR A 142 -4.65 16.38 6.18
N GLU A 143 -3.94 17.38 6.66
CA GLU A 143 -3.04 18.20 5.82
C GLU A 143 -2.05 17.35 5.01
N ALA A 144 -1.57 16.25 5.58
CA ALA A 144 -0.66 15.32 4.90
C ALA A 144 -1.30 14.59 3.72
N ASP A 145 -2.64 14.47 3.69
CA ASP A 145 -3.39 13.72 2.69
C ASP A 145 -3.96 14.58 1.55
N LYS A 146 -3.65 15.87 1.50
CA LYS A 146 -4.21 16.81 0.50
C LYS A 146 -4.05 16.35 -0.94
N LYS A 147 -2.96 15.65 -1.24
CA LYS A 147 -2.66 15.13 -2.59
C LYS A 147 -3.18 13.71 -2.83
N GLY A 148 -3.75 13.06 -1.82
CA GLY A 148 -4.28 11.71 -1.93
C GLY A 148 -5.68 11.68 -2.54
N GLY A 149 -6.04 10.52 -3.11
CA GLY A 149 -7.37 10.28 -3.67
C GLY A 149 -8.48 10.43 -2.63
N HIS A 150 -9.57 11.08 -3.00
CA HIS A 150 -10.70 11.31 -2.11
C HIS A 150 -12.03 10.89 -2.72
N LEU A 151 -12.97 10.57 -1.83
CA LEU A 151 -14.34 10.26 -2.22
C LEU A 151 -15.14 11.53 -2.55
N ALA A 152 -15.95 11.42 -3.56
CA ALA A 152 -16.96 12.41 -3.94
C ALA A 152 -18.24 11.71 -4.42
N VAL A 153 -19.29 12.48 -4.58
CA VAL A 153 -20.57 12.02 -5.14
C VAL A 153 -20.78 12.74 -6.47
N ARG A 154 -21.07 12.00 -7.52
CA ARG A 154 -21.37 12.56 -8.84
C ARG A 154 -22.77 13.15 -8.84
N ASN A 155 -22.90 14.43 -9.21
CA ASN A 155 -24.17 15.16 -9.15
C ASN A 155 -25.26 14.62 -10.11
N ALA A 156 -24.85 13.92 -11.19
CA ALA A 156 -25.77 13.47 -12.22
C ALA A 156 -26.64 12.28 -11.79
N ASP A 157 -26.08 11.38 -10.96
CA ASP A 157 -26.69 10.09 -10.62
C ASP A 157 -26.51 9.68 -9.16
N ASN A 158 -25.90 10.54 -8.34
CA ASN A 158 -25.51 10.28 -6.94
C ASN A 158 -24.59 9.08 -6.75
N GLN A 159 -23.87 8.63 -7.80
CA GLN A 159 -22.89 7.57 -7.69
C GLN A 159 -21.65 8.06 -6.93
N LEU A 160 -21.17 7.23 -5.98
CA LEU A 160 -19.87 7.44 -5.37
C LEU A 160 -18.77 7.30 -6.42
N LEU A 161 -17.78 8.16 -6.34
CA LEU A 161 -16.59 8.11 -7.19
C LEU A 161 -15.32 8.41 -6.39
N LEU A 162 -14.22 7.88 -6.87
CA LEU A 162 -12.88 8.16 -6.37
C LEU A 162 -12.20 9.16 -7.30
N ARG A 163 -11.83 10.33 -6.77
CA ARG A 163 -11.04 11.32 -7.51
C ARG A 163 -9.57 11.18 -7.15
N GLU A 164 -8.74 10.98 -8.15
CA GLU A 164 -7.28 10.92 -7.99
C GLU A 164 -6.62 12.19 -8.52
N VAL A 165 -5.55 12.66 -7.87
CA VAL A 165 -4.85 13.88 -8.26
C VAL A 165 -4.30 13.81 -9.70
N ALA A 166 -3.89 12.64 -10.13
CA ALA A 166 -3.38 12.40 -11.48
C ALA A 166 -4.42 12.63 -12.60
N GLN A 167 -5.70 12.67 -12.23
CA GLN A 167 -6.85 12.89 -13.14
C GLN A 167 -7.48 14.28 -12.97
N CYS A 168 -6.96 15.06 -12.01
CA CYS A 168 -7.46 16.40 -11.72
C CYS A 168 -6.82 17.43 -12.68
N ALA A 169 -7.62 18.30 -13.28
CA ALA A 169 -7.12 19.41 -14.05
C ALA A 169 -6.32 20.36 -13.14
N GLU A 170 -5.31 21.04 -13.70
CA GLU A 170 -4.42 21.90 -12.91
C GLU A 170 -5.18 23.06 -12.26
N GLU A 171 -6.15 23.64 -12.96
CA GLU A 171 -7.03 24.68 -12.46
C GLU A 171 -7.95 24.26 -11.32
N ASP A 172 -8.18 22.95 -11.14
CA ASP A 172 -9.05 22.39 -10.09
C ASP A 172 -8.27 21.88 -8.87
N LEU A 173 -6.94 21.97 -8.85
CA LEU A 173 -6.10 21.40 -7.80
C LEU A 173 -6.38 21.99 -6.42
N ASP A 174 -6.64 23.29 -6.31
CA ASP A 174 -6.95 23.94 -5.04
C ASP A 174 -8.26 23.41 -4.46
N GLU A 175 -9.27 23.23 -5.31
CA GLU A 175 -10.54 22.63 -4.92
C GLU A 175 -10.40 21.14 -4.57
N PHE A 176 -9.61 20.40 -5.34
CA PHE A 176 -9.29 18.99 -5.07
C PHE A 176 -8.64 18.83 -3.69
N GLN A 177 -7.76 19.74 -3.29
CA GLN A 177 -7.02 19.73 -2.04
C GLN A 177 -7.82 20.28 -0.84
N ASN A 178 -9.04 20.74 -1.05
CA ASN A 178 -9.92 21.24 0.01
C ASN A 178 -10.42 20.09 0.90
N ILE A 179 -9.73 19.86 2.03
CA ILE A 179 -10.03 18.79 2.97
C ILE A 179 -11.29 19.03 3.81
N ASP A 180 -11.74 20.27 3.91
CA ASP A 180 -13.00 20.62 4.60
C ASP A 180 -14.22 20.20 3.78
N LYS A 181 -14.11 20.26 2.44
CA LYS A 181 -15.14 19.84 1.52
C LYS A 181 -15.08 18.35 1.23
N TYR A 182 -13.90 17.85 0.84
CA TYR A 182 -13.68 16.44 0.53
C TYR A 182 -12.96 15.76 1.70
N GLN A 183 -13.73 15.32 2.68
CA GLN A 183 -13.22 14.92 3.99
C GLN A 183 -12.65 13.52 4.06
N TYR A 184 -12.94 12.65 3.08
CA TYR A 184 -12.65 11.22 3.17
C TYR A 184 -11.60 10.80 2.15
N PHE A 185 -10.54 10.20 2.68
CA PHE A 185 -9.38 9.69 1.95
C PHE A 185 -9.52 8.18 1.72
N ASN A 186 -9.24 7.73 0.50
CA ASN A 186 -9.24 6.33 0.15
C ASN A 186 -8.05 5.59 0.79
N THR A 187 -8.32 4.56 1.58
CA THR A 187 -7.27 3.73 2.19
C THR A 187 -6.79 2.58 1.30
N ASN A 188 -7.42 2.38 0.14
CA ASN A 188 -7.26 1.19 -0.71
C ASN A 188 -7.57 -0.14 -0.01
N SER A 189 -8.40 -0.11 1.04
CA SER A 189 -8.97 -1.30 1.68
C SER A 189 -10.41 -1.46 1.19
N LEU A 190 -10.67 -2.54 0.47
CA LEU A 190 -11.91 -2.73 -0.30
C LEU A 190 -12.58 -4.05 0.08
N TRP A 191 -13.90 -4.04 0.15
CA TRP A 191 -14.73 -5.21 0.32
C TRP A 191 -15.56 -5.42 -0.93
N ILE A 192 -15.55 -6.63 -1.48
CA ILE A 192 -16.12 -6.94 -2.79
C ILE A 192 -17.01 -8.18 -2.71
N ARG A 193 -18.20 -8.11 -3.28
CA ARG A 193 -19.03 -9.28 -3.54
C ARG A 193 -18.58 -9.95 -4.84
N LEU A 194 -18.05 -11.16 -4.70
CA LEU A 194 -17.47 -11.88 -5.84
C LEU A 194 -18.52 -12.33 -6.88
N ASP A 195 -19.74 -12.63 -6.43
CA ASP A 195 -20.85 -12.94 -7.32
C ASP A 195 -21.22 -11.74 -8.21
N VAL A 196 -21.33 -10.55 -7.61
CA VAL A 196 -21.62 -9.31 -8.37
C VAL A 196 -20.45 -8.92 -9.26
N LEU A 197 -19.21 -9.10 -8.80
CA LEU A 197 -18.03 -8.86 -9.65
C LEU A 197 -18.06 -9.74 -10.90
N LYS A 198 -18.43 -11.03 -10.76
CA LYS A 198 -18.54 -11.94 -11.90
C LYS A 198 -19.57 -11.44 -12.90
N ASP A 199 -20.78 -11.11 -12.43
CA ASP A 199 -21.87 -10.61 -13.29
C ASP A 199 -21.47 -9.31 -14.02
N LEU A 200 -20.71 -8.41 -13.36
CA LEU A 200 -20.23 -7.18 -13.98
C LEU A 200 -19.17 -7.46 -15.05
N LEU A 201 -18.21 -8.33 -14.76
CA LEU A 201 -17.16 -8.68 -15.72
C LEU A 201 -17.75 -9.37 -16.96
N GLU A 202 -18.76 -10.21 -16.78
CA GLU A 202 -19.46 -10.84 -17.92
C GLU A 202 -20.18 -9.81 -18.81
N LYS A 203 -20.68 -8.72 -18.25
CA LYS A 203 -21.32 -7.61 -19.00
C LYS A 203 -20.32 -6.68 -19.69
N GLU A 204 -19.13 -6.55 -19.13
CA GLU A 204 -18.06 -5.66 -19.57
C GLU A 204 -16.94 -6.41 -20.32
N ASP A 205 -17.25 -7.54 -20.95
CA ASP A 205 -16.30 -8.36 -21.74
C ASP A 205 -15.01 -8.71 -20.97
N GLY A 206 -15.10 -8.90 -19.66
CA GLY A 206 -14.00 -9.32 -18.79
C GLY A 206 -13.16 -8.20 -18.19
N VAL A 207 -13.42 -6.93 -18.51
CA VAL A 207 -12.62 -5.79 -18.05
C VAL A 207 -13.51 -4.65 -17.55
N LEU A 208 -13.37 -4.25 -16.28
CA LEU A 208 -14.11 -3.10 -15.76
C LEU A 208 -13.60 -1.78 -16.40
N PRO A 209 -14.49 -0.84 -16.74
CA PRO A 209 -14.13 0.46 -17.33
C PRO A 209 -13.55 1.41 -16.27
N LEU A 210 -12.32 1.15 -15.81
CA LEU A 210 -11.65 1.97 -14.82
C LEU A 210 -10.95 3.17 -15.46
N PRO A 211 -10.97 4.34 -14.83
CA PRO A 211 -10.24 5.52 -15.30
C PRO A 211 -8.73 5.25 -15.40
N MET A 212 -8.17 5.56 -16.55
CA MET A 212 -6.75 5.36 -16.83
C MET A 212 -5.89 6.46 -16.19
N ILE A 213 -4.80 6.06 -15.57
CA ILE A 213 -3.75 6.92 -15.02
C ILE A 213 -2.54 6.86 -15.94
N LYS A 214 -2.04 8.02 -16.36
CA LYS A 214 -0.88 8.15 -17.24
C LYS A 214 0.32 8.64 -16.43
N ASN A 215 1.25 7.74 -16.14
CA ASN A 215 2.46 8.05 -15.37
C ASN A 215 3.67 8.23 -16.30
N LYS A 216 4.28 9.43 -16.28
CA LYS A 216 5.53 9.68 -17.01
C LYS A 216 6.72 9.16 -16.20
N LYS A 217 7.51 8.29 -16.79
CA LYS A 217 8.68 7.62 -16.20
C LYS A 217 9.84 7.58 -17.20
N THR A 218 10.94 6.96 -16.81
CA THR A 218 12.01 6.53 -17.71
C THR A 218 11.91 5.03 -17.98
N ILE A 219 12.31 4.57 -19.15
CA ILE A 219 12.23 3.15 -19.53
C ILE A 219 13.09 2.29 -18.61
N ASP A 220 14.28 2.76 -18.25
CA ASP A 220 15.11 2.19 -17.20
C ASP A 220 14.94 2.99 -15.90
N PRO A 221 14.35 2.40 -14.85
CA PRO A 221 14.12 3.11 -13.58
C PRO A 221 15.43 3.49 -12.86
N ARG A 222 16.54 2.86 -13.21
CA ARG A 222 17.87 3.14 -12.63
C ARG A 222 18.64 4.22 -13.42
N ASP A 223 18.22 4.52 -14.65
CA ASP A 223 18.82 5.56 -15.49
C ASP A 223 17.83 6.68 -15.79
N LYS A 224 17.96 7.79 -15.05
CA LYS A 224 17.11 8.99 -15.24
C LYS A 224 17.28 9.68 -16.60
N LYS A 225 18.29 9.28 -17.40
CA LYS A 225 18.54 9.80 -18.74
C LYS A 225 18.05 8.88 -19.84
N SER A 226 17.52 7.70 -19.48
CA SER A 226 16.95 6.77 -20.46
C SER A 226 15.66 7.32 -21.06
N THR A 227 15.19 6.70 -22.14
CA THR A 227 14.01 7.14 -22.90
C THR A 227 12.82 7.42 -21.98
N ALA A 228 12.19 8.58 -22.18
CA ALA A 228 10.98 8.93 -21.48
C ALA A 228 9.81 8.08 -21.99
N VAL A 229 9.04 7.48 -21.08
CA VAL A 229 7.91 6.62 -21.39
C VAL A 229 6.70 6.98 -20.55
N TYR A 230 5.52 6.55 -21.00
CA TYR A 230 4.32 6.50 -20.18
C TYR A 230 4.05 5.04 -19.77
N GLN A 231 3.80 4.87 -18.48
CA GLN A 231 3.17 3.67 -17.91
C GLN A 231 1.69 4.00 -17.74
N LEU A 232 0.84 3.16 -18.33
CA LEU A 232 -0.60 3.30 -18.21
C LEU A 232 -1.05 2.39 -17.08
N GLU A 233 -1.77 2.94 -16.12
CA GLU A 233 -2.19 2.23 -14.92
C GLU A 233 -3.68 2.46 -14.66
N VAL A 234 -4.30 1.53 -13.95
CA VAL A 234 -5.63 1.67 -13.39
C VAL A 234 -5.60 1.39 -11.89
N ALA A 235 -6.45 2.07 -11.13
CA ALA A 235 -6.51 1.94 -9.67
C ALA A 235 -7.73 1.12 -9.25
N MET A 236 -7.53 0.14 -8.35
CA MET A 236 -8.63 -0.74 -7.90
C MET A 236 -9.75 0.00 -7.18
N GLY A 237 -9.45 1.09 -6.46
CA GLY A 237 -10.45 1.89 -5.75
C GLY A 237 -11.43 2.60 -6.70
N ALA A 238 -11.03 2.89 -7.93
CA ALA A 238 -11.90 3.51 -8.93
C ALA A 238 -13.09 2.62 -9.32
N ALA A 239 -13.01 1.31 -9.07
CA ALA A 239 -14.12 0.40 -9.30
C ALA A 239 -15.40 0.71 -8.50
N ILE A 240 -15.31 1.54 -7.44
CA ILE A 240 -16.49 2.04 -6.73
C ILE A 240 -17.52 2.65 -7.68
N GLU A 241 -17.08 3.21 -8.82
CA GLU A 241 -17.95 3.78 -9.85
C GLU A 241 -18.64 2.73 -10.73
N SER A 242 -18.04 1.55 -10.84
CA SER A 242 -18.56 0.46 -11.67
C SER A 242 -19.60 -0.41 -10.96
N PHE A 243 -19.73 -0.28 -9.62
CA PHE A 243 -20.68 -1.06 -8.83
C PHE A 243 -21.87 -0.20 -8.41
N PRO A 244 -23.03 -0.29 -9.05
CA PRO A 244 -24.23 0.45 -8.65
C PRO A 244 -24.64 0.08 -7.21
N GLY A 245 -24.84 1.10 -6.35
CA GLY A 245 -25.16 0.88 -4.95
C GLY A 245 -23.92 0.59 -4.06
N SER A 246 -22.71 0.86 -4.56
CA SER A 246 -21.50 0.83 -3.75
C SER A 246 -21.58 1.80 -2.57
N GLY A 247 -20.83 1.49 -1.50
CA GLY A 247 -20.77 2.31 -0.30
C GLY A 247 -19.33 2.62 0.13
N ALA A 248 -19.23 3.49 1.13
CA ALA A 248 -17.99 3.75 1.83
C ALA A 248 -18.24 3.82 3.33
N ILE A 249 -17.26 3.39 4.13
CA ILE A 249 -17.31 3.45 5.59
C ILE A 249 -16.09 4.18 6.12
N CYS A 250 -16.33 5.13 7.05
CA CYS A 250 -15.24 5.82 7.72
C CYS A 250 -14.66 4.93 8.83
N VAL A 251 -13.38 4.60 8.70
CA VAL A 251 -12.65 3.76 9.65
C VAL A 251 -11.64 4.56 10.46
N PRO A 252 -11.21 4.08 11.64
CA PRO A 252 -10.14 4.71 12.41
C PRO A 252 -8.84 4.79 11.61
N ARG A 253 -8.06 5.87 11.84
CA ARG A 253 -6.77 6.08 11.15
C ARG A 253 -5.78 4.94 11.37
N SER A 254 -5.88 4.19 12.47
CA SER A 254 -5.06 3.01 12.75
C SER A 254 -5.20 1.90 11.69
N ARG A 255 -6.27 1.91 10.89
CA ARG A 255 -6.42 0.98 9.75
C ARG A 255 -5.68 1.44 8.48
N PHE A 256 -5.05 2.61 8.53
CA PHE A 256 -4.21 3.12 7.44
C PHE A 256 -2.80 3.44 7.98
N ALA A 257 -1.92 2.45 7.92
CA ALA A 257 -0.54 2.51 8.40
C ALA A 257 0.43 2.01 7.30
N PRO A 258 0.56 2.75 6.17
CA PRO A 258 1.37 2.31 5.06
C PRO A 258 2.87 2.45 5.37
N VAL A 259 3.66 1.48 4.90
CA VAL A 259 5.12 1.46 4.94
C VAL A 259 5.63 1.72 3.52
N LYS A 260 5.80 2.97 3.15
CA LYS A 260 6.16 3.39 1.78
C LYS A 260 7.64 3.72 1.60
N THR A 261 8.29 4.10 2.68
CA THR A 261 9.69 4.54 2.68
C THR A 261 10.50 3.77 3.71
N THR A 262 11.82 3.85 3.59
CA THR A 262 12.73 3.33 4.61
C THR A 262 12.59 4.04 5.95
N SER A 263 12.14 5.29 5.97
CA SER A 263 11.79 6.01 7.20
C SER A 263 10.60 5.37 7.91
N ASP A 264 9.56 4.98 7.16
CA ASP A 264 8.41 4.26 7.73
C ASP A 264 8.83 2.89 8.28
N LEU A 265 9.67 2.16 7.51
CA LEU A 265 10.19 0.87 7.92
C LEU A 265 11.06 0.97 9.17
N PHE A 266 11.89 2.00 9.27
CA PHE A 266 12.73 2.27 10.43
C PHE A 266 11.88 2.54 11.68
N ALA A 267 10.85 3.39 11.55
CA ALA A 267 9.90 3.62 12.63
C ALA A 267 9.24 2.32 13.09
N LEU A 268 8.75 1.52 12.15
CA LEU A 268 8.05 0.25 12.41
C LEU A 268 8.93 -0.78 13.13
N ARG A 269 10.22 -0.86 12.78
CA ARG A 269 11.18 -1.80 13.39
C ARG A 269 11.64 -1.37 14.78
N SER A 270 11.32 -0.14 15.21
CA SER A 270 11.75 0.40 16.51
C SER A 270 10.88 -0.10 17.66
N ASP A 271 11.31 0.19 18.88
CA ASP A 271 10.59 -0.05 20.12
C ASP A 271 9.35 0.83 20.34
N ALA A 272 9.06 1.77 19.40
CA ALA A 272 7.85 2.56 19.38
C ALA A 272 6.61 1.74 18.96
N TYR A 273 6.83 0.58 18.34
CA TYR A 273 5.77 -0.34 17.91
C TYR A 273 5.93 -1.71 18.56
N GLU A 274 4.84 -2.40 18.70
CA GLU A 274 4.77 -3.77 19.19
C GLU A 274 3.82 -4.61 18.33
N GLN A 275 4.08 -5.90 18.27
CA GLN A 275 3.13 -6.84 17.69
C GLN A 275 2.17 -7.29 18.79
N THR A 276 0.89 -7.06 18.58
CA THR A 276 -0.17 -7.48 19.50
C THR A 276 -0.40 -9.00 19.40
N PRO A 277 -1.04 -9.62 20.41
CA PRO A 277 -1.32 -11.06 20.38
C PRO A 277 -2.09 -11.56 19.17
N ASP A 278 -2.92 -10.72 18.56
CA ASP A 278 -3.67 -11.00 17.33
C ASP A 278 -2.87 -10.71 16.04
N GLY A 279 -1.55 -10.53 16.16
CA GLY A 279 -0.65 -10.34 15.02
C GLY A 279 -0.66 -8.95 14.39
N ARG A 280 -1.44 -8.01 14.92
CA ARG A 280 -1.45 -6.61 14.44
C ARG A 280 -0.20 -5.88 14.90
N ILE A 281 0.11 -4.81 14.19
CA ILE A 281 1.13 -3.85 14.63
C ILE A 281 0.43 -2.66 15.29
N ALA A 282 0.85 -2.32 16.49
CA ALA A 282 0.32 -1.19 17.23
C ALA A 282 1.45 -0.34 17.82
N LEU A 283 1.17 0.93 18.03
CA LEU A 283 2.06 1.77 18.85
C LEU A 283 2.00 1.30 20.29
N VAL A 284 3.16 1.24 20.96
CA VAL A 284 3.21 0.97 22.39
C VAL A 284 2.38 1.99 23.17
N ALA A 285 1.75 1.59 24.26
CA ALA A 285 0.85 2.45 25.04
C ALA A 285 1.48 3.79 25.46
N ALA A 286 2.79 3.80 25.72
CA ALA A 286 3.55 5.01 26.08
C ALA A 286 3.57 6.09 24.98
N ARG A 287 3.22 5.73 23.74
CA ARG A 287 3.14 6.68 22.61
C ARG A 287 1.81 7.44 22.53
N GLU A 288 0.78 7.04 23.28
CA GLU A 288 -0.54 7.68 23.28
C GLU A 288 -1.13 7.88 21.87
N GLY A 289 -0.89 6.92 20.98
CA GLY A 289 -1.38 6.95 19.59
C GLY A 289 -0.62 7.90 18.64
N LYS A 290 0.49 8.48 19.07
CA LYS A 290 1.31 9.42 18.26
C LYS A 290 2.55 8.71 17.71
N PRO A 291 2.64 8.40 16.39
CA PRO A 291 3.83 7.78 15.81
C PRO A 291 5.03 8.73 15.86
N PRO A 292 6.28 8.20 15.95
CA PRO A 292 7.47 9.03 15.78
C PRO A 292 7.57 9.47 14.31
N VAL A 293 8.02 10.70 14.09
CA VAL A 293 8.33 11.20 12.73
C VAL A 293 9.80 10.88 12.43
N ILE A 294 10.03 10.11 11.37
CA ILE A 294 11.38 9.74 10.95
C ILE A 294 11.68 10.40 9.60
N ASP A 295 12.85 10.99 9.49
CA ASP A 295 13.28 11.75 8.32
C ASP A 295 14.75 11.38 8.01
N LEU A 296 14.93 10.36 7.17
CA LEU A 296 16.22 9.84 6.74
C LEU A 296 16.60 10.44 5.38
N SER A 297 17.88 10.78 5.22
CA SER A 297 18.43 11.27 3.95
C SER A 297 18.61 10.15 2.92
N ASP A 298 18.97 10.53 1.69
CA ASP A 298 19.05 9.63 0.53
C ASP A 298 20.02 8.44 0.72
N GLU A 299 20.96 8.52 1.64
CA GLU A 299 21.89 7.43 2.01
C GLU A 299 21.11 6.18 2.50
N TYR A 300 19.92 6.38 3.05
CA TYR A 300 19.08 5.32 3.61
C TYR A 300 17.90 4.95 2.72
N LYS A 301 17.92 5.35 1.46
CA LYS A 301 16.83 5.11 0.52
C LYS A 301 16.60 3.62 0.19
N MET A 302 17.63 2.81 0.33
CA MET A 302 17.57 1.36 0.11
C MET A 302 17.48 0.62 1.44
N VAL A 303 16.73 -0.49 1.46
CA VAL A 303 16.52 -1.29 2.69
C VAL A 303 17.83 -1.77 3.30
N ASP A 304 18.77 -2.24 2.46
CA ASP A 304 20.09 -2.71 2.90
C ASP A 304 20.89 -1.63 3.67
N SER A 305 20.62 -0.36 3.37
CA SER A 305 21.27 0.76 4.05
C SER A 305 20.79 0.92 5.50
N LEU A 306 19.58 0.44 5.84
CA LEU A 306 19.08 0.50 7.22
C LEU A 306 19.76 -0.49 8.15
N GLU A 307 20.26 -1.62 7.64
CA GLU A 307 20.88 -2.66 8.48
C GLU A 307 22.13 -2.15 9.19
N GLY A 308 22.83 -1.20 8.59
CA GLY A 308 24.01 -0.55 9.17
C GLY A 308 23.72 0.65 10.07
N LEU A 309 22.49 1.17 10.08
CA LEU A 309 22.17 2.41 10.82
C LEU A 309 22.15 2.18 12.34
N GLY A 310 21.78 0.99 12.80
CA GLY A 310 21.48 0.73 14.22
C GLY A 310 20.09 1.25 14.60
N MET A 311 19.57 0.79 15.76
CA MET A 311 18.21 1.12 16.18
C MET A 311 18.19 1.83 17.53
N PRO A 312 18.00 3.16 17.57
CA PRO A 312 17.79 3.88 18.82
C PRO A 312 16.40 3.61 19.40
N SER A 313 16.22 3.81 20.70
CA SER A 313 14.90 3.86 21.31
C SER A 313 14.12 5.07 20.83
N LEU A 314 12.92 4.84 20.27
CA LEU A 314 12.02 5.87 19.73
C LEU A 314 10.73 6.05 20.54
N ILE A 315 10.59 5.38 21.70
CA ILE A 315 9.38 5.48 22.55
C ILE A 315 9.05 6.94 22.90
N LYS A 316 10.05 7.77 23.13
CA LYS A 316 9.89 9.18 23.52
C LYS A 316 10.23 10.17 22.41
N ALA A 317 10.56 9.69 21.20
CA ALA A 317 10.88 10.53 20.06
C ALA A 317 9.65 11.26 19.52
N GLY A 318 9.74 12.56 19.34
CA GLY A 318 8.81 13.34 18.53
C GLY A 318 9.22 13.23 17.05
N LYS A 319 10.44 13.65 16.76
CA LYS A 319 11.04 13.55 15.42
C LYS A 319 12.52 13.14 15.52
N LEU A 320 12.92 12.20 14.67
CA LEU A 320 14.34 11.87 14.42
C LEU A 320 14.69 12.26 12.99
N THR A 321 15.67 13.14 12.83
CA THR A 321 16.24 13.51 11.53
C THR A 321 17.66 12.97 11.44
N VAL A 322 17.99 12.29 10.32
CA VAL A 322 19.36 11.80 10.05
C VAL A 322 19.79 12.28 8.67
N ARG A 323 20.92 12.95 8.60
CA ARG A 323 21.54 13.46 7.37
C ARG A 323 22.96 12.93 7.26
N GLY A 324 23.31 12.40 6.08
CA GLY A 324 24.61 11.79 5.83
C GLY A 324 24.77 10.40 6.47
N ALA A 325 25.94 9.80 6.32
CA ALA A 325 26.24 8.45 6.79
C ALA A 325 26.43 8.41 8.31
N VAL A 326 25.46 7.91 9.05
CA VAL A 326 25.41 7.82 10.51
C VAL A 326 25.18 6.37 10.94
N ARG A 327 25.70 5.99 12.09
CA ARG A 327 25.41 4.72 12.78
C ARG A 327 25.13 4.98 14.25
N PHE A 328 24.07 4.38 14.76
CA PHE A 328 23.74 4.42 16.18
C PHE A 328 24.38 3.23 16.90
N ALA A 329 25.11 3.51 17.98
CA ALA A 329 25.54 2.48 18.91
C ALA A 329 24.37 2.01 19.79
N ASP A 330 24.53 0.89 20.47
CA ASP A 330 23.55 0.40 21.43
C ASP A 330 23.33 1.42 22.56
N GLY A 331 22.07 1.49 23.05
CA GLY A 331 21.68 2.33 24.14
C GLY A 331 21.46 3.81 23.78
N VAL A 332 21.34 4.15 22.50
CA VAL A 332 20.89 5.50 22.08
C VAL A 332 19.39 5.62 22.33
N THR A 333 18.98 6.71 23.01
CA THR A 333 17.57 7.04 23.27
C THR A 333 17.26 8.44 22.76
N ILE A 334 16.19 8.56 21.99
CA ILE A 334 15.71 9.83 21.42
C ILE A 334 14.52 10.35 22.21
N VAL A 335 14.59 11.62 22.63
CA VAL A 335 13.53 12.30 23.37
C VAL A 335 13.18 13.62 22.67
N GLY A 336 11.91 13.85 22.36
CA GLY A 336 11.50 15.04 21.61
C GLY A 336 12.00 15.04 20.17
N ASN A 337 12.54 16.16 19.69
CA ASN A 337 13.00 16.34 18.32
C ASN A 337 14.53 16.38 18.27
N VAL A 338 15.15 15.40 17.61
CA VAL A 338 16.62 15.30 17.54
C VAL A 338 17.05 15.15 16.10
N SER A 339 18.11 15.86 15.73
CA SER A 339 18.74 15.75 14.42
C SER A 339 20.21 15.33 14.56
N PHE A 340 20.64 14.37 13.75
CA PHE A 340 22.05 14.02 13.56
C PHE A 340 22.47 14.41 12.15
N ILE A 341 23.48 15.27 12.04
CA ILE A 341 23.93 15.82 10.77
C ILE A 341 25.42 15.49 10.59
N ASN A 342 25.71 14.69 9.57
CA ASN A 342 27.07 14.33 9.19
C ASN A 342 27.36 14.84 7.77
N GLU A 343 28.23 15.84 7.66
CA GLU A 343 28.67 16.43 6.37
C GLU A 343 30.04 15.92 5.92
N SER A 344 30.69 15.04 6.71
CA SER A 344 32.10 14.67 6.47
C SER A 344 32.29 13.69 5.30
N GLY A 345 31.22 13.06 4.80
CA GLY A 345 31.31 12.00 3.80
C GLY A 345 31.71 10.61 4.34
N ASP A 346 32.30 10.55 5.54
CA ASP A 346 32.64 9.29 6.23
C ASP A 346 31.52 8.90 7.18
N THR A 347 31.38 7.61 7.45
CA THR A 347 30.39 7.12 8.44
C THR A 347 30.77 7.56 9.85
N LYS A 348 29.84 8.21 10.56
CA LYS A 348 30.00 8.63 11.95
C LYS A 348 29.12 7.84 12.90
N TRP A 349 29.66 7.55 14.07
CA TRP A 349 28.97 6.82 15.12
C TRP A 349 28.39 7.79 16.16
N VAL A 350 27.13 7.56 16.51
CA VAL A 350 26.45 8.19 17.64
C VAL A 350 26.63 7.28 18.85
N ALA A 351 27.27 7.77 19.90
CA ALA A 351 27.50 7.00 21.13
C ALA A 351 26.20 6.74 21.89
N GLY A 352 26.17 5.65 22.66
CA GLY A 352 25.06 5.37 23.57
C GLY A 352 24.82 6.53 24.55
N GLY A 353 23.56 6.89 24.76
CA GLY A 353 23.16 8.02 25.59
C GLY A 353 21.76 8.52 25.25
N THR A 354 21.27 9.48 26.02
CA THR A 354 19.99 10.14 25.77
C THR A 354 20.22 11.50 25.12
N TYR A 355 19.56 11.69 23.96
CA TYR A 355 19.58 12.93 23.19
C TYR A 355 18.20 13.56 23.26
N THR A 356 18.11 14.85 23.63
CA THR A 356 16.83 15.50 23.93
C THR A 356 16.74 16.87 23.28
N ASP A 357 15.79 17.02 22.32
CA ASP A 357 15.49 18.29 21.64
C ASP A 357 16.75 19.06 21.18
N GLU A 358 17.63 18.37 20.46
CA GLU A 358 18.94 18.91 20.07
C GLU A 358 19.34 18.56 18.63
N ASP A 359 20.19 19.39 18.04
CA ASP A 359 20.86 19.14 16.77
C ASP A 359 22.33 18.78 17.04
N VAL A 360 22.74 17.59 16.60
CA VAL A 360 24.07 17.03 16.81
C VAL A 360 24.83 17.04 15.48
N SER A 361 25.90 17.84 15.40
CA SER A 361 26.86 17.78 14.28
C SER A 361 27.92 16.74 14.56
N LEU A 362 28.19 15.82 13.61
CA LEU A 362 29.06 14.65 13.74
C LEU A 362 30.38 14.79 12.95
#